data_164ec1509db251a2c453cf8ef9f664e9
#
_entry.id   164ec1509db251a2c453cf8ef9f664e9
#
_cell.length_a   1.000
_cell.length_b   1.000
_cell.length_c   1.000
_cell.angle_alpha   90.00
_cell.angle_beta   90.00
_cell.angle_gamma   90.00
#
_symmetry.space_group_name_H-M   'P 1'
#
loop_
_entity.id
_entity.type
_entity.pdbx_description
1 polymer ?
#
loop_
_entity_poly.entity_id
_entity_poly.type
_entity_poly.pdbx_seq_one_letter_code
_entity_poly.pdbx_strand_id
1 'polypeptide(L)'
;MSTFRLSPAAALFAASLLLMNSASPLAAQDQLTAPVPALGADARSLDEWQSRRPGIVELFREHVYGRSPVGRPDSLRFEPGELAPAFDGQARRRQVRISYRGADDAENGINLACYYPPEGEPIKGVFILIVNRSPRIVTEAETKPSEFWPVADIVARGYATAAFHYSDVAPDKKEDDLQNGVFALYGPHPRADDAWGAIGAWAWGASRVVDYVETDPLLKGAPVAVAGHSRGGKTALWCGAQDERVVLTISNNSGTTGAAVARVSRGETITRINTVFPHWFALNYRRYNDRPEALPVDQHLLVAALAPRLAYVSSAVEDAHADPAAEFRACVEASPVYELHGHAGVKPATFPAVGEARHEGRIGYHLRPGGHDLLREDWRRFMDFADRHLPAAN
;
A
#
# COMPACT_ATOMS: atom_id res chain seq x y z
N MET A 1 37.31 -4.73 -40.76
CA MET A 1 37.70 -4.74 -39.33
C MET A 1 37.54 -3.33 -38.80
N SER A 2 36.43 -3.01 -38.15
CA SER A 2 36.14 -1.69 -37.59
C SER A 2 36.00 -1.86 -36.09
N THR A 3 36.96 -1.31 -35.36
CA THR A 3 36.99 -1.35 -33.87
C THR A 3 36.13 -0.22 -33.30
N PHE A 4 35.00 -0.56 -32.74
CA PHE A 4 34.21 0.37 -31.93
C PHE A 4 34.93 0.64 -30.58
N ARG A 5 35.40 1.84 -30.38
CA ARG A 5 35.89 2.34 -29.09
C ARG A 5 34.69 2.86 -28.28
N LEU A 6 34.41 2.23 -27.15
CA LEU A 6 33.46 2.73 -26.16
C LEU A 6 34.03 3.99 -25.48
N SER A 7 33.16 5.00 -25.33
CA SER A 7 33.46 6.28 -24.70
C SER A 7 33.64 6.12 -23.15
N PRO A 8 34.58 6.85 -22.53
CA PRO A 8 34.82 6.76 -21.05
C PRO A 8 33.68 7.22 -20.18
N ALA A 9 32.66 7.88 -20.71
CA ALA A 9 31.52 8.38 -19.94
C ALA A 9 30.56 7.26 -19.51
N ALA A 10 30.55 6.10 -20.15
CA ALA A 10 29.69 4.98 -19.78
C ALA A 10 30.23 4.14 -18.60
N ALA A 11 31.52 4.25 -18.31
CA ALA A 11 32.18 3.50 -17.23
C ALA A 11 32.01 4.16 -15.85
N LEU A 12 31.75 5.46 -15.78
CA LEU A 12 31.55 6.18 -14.51
C LEU A 12 30.14 6.05 -13.93
N PHE A 13 29.13 5.67 -14.72
CA PHE A 13 27.77 5.45 -14.25
C PHE A 13 27.55 4.05 -13.63
N ALA A 14 28.37 3.09 -13.99
CA ALA A 14 28.29 1.71 -13.45
C ALA A 14 29.03 1.55 -12.11
N ALA A 15 30.00 2.41 -11.79
CA ALA A 15 30.80 2.32 -10.57
C ALA A 15 30.14 2.97 -9.35
N SER A 16 29.13 3.85 -9.54
CA SER A 16 28.39 4.51 -8.44
C SER A 16 27.25 3.68 -7.88
N LEU A 17 26.94 2.52 -8.44
CA LEU A 17 25.84 1.64 -8.00
C LEU A 17 26.28 0.49 -7.09
N LEU A 18 27.57 0.37 -6.77
CA LEU A 18 28.14 -0.81 -6.07
C LEU A 18 28.61 -0.55 -4.64
N LEU A 19 28.26 0.60 -4.05
CA LEU A 19 28.52 0.90 -2.63
C LEU A 19 27.24 1.34 -1.92
N MET A 20 26.13 0.62 -2.10
CA MET A 20 25.00 0.72 -1.16
C MET A 20 25.23 -0.33 -0.07
N ASN A 21 25.78 0.14 1.06
CA ASN A 21 25.91 -0.61 2.29
C ASN A 21 24.57 -1.26 2.66
N SER A 22 24.54 -2.59 2.75
CA SER A 22 23.56 -3.27 3.60
C SER A 22 23.68 -2.63 4.99
N ALA A 23 22.60 -2.04 5.49
CA ALA A 23 22.60 -1.45 6.83
C ALA A 23 23.09 -2.50 7.82
N SER A 24 24.20 -2.24 8.50
CA SER A 24 24.70 -3.15 9.51
C SER A 24 23.64 -3.29 10.62
N PRO A 25 23.54 -4.42 11.31
CA PRO A 25 22.62 -4.59 12.45
C PRO A 25 22.74 -3.49 13.50
N LEU A 26 23.93 -2.92 13.70
CA LEU A 26 24.19 -1.77 14.57
C LEU A 26 23.50 -0.49 14.05
N ALA A 27 23.52 -0.23 12.74
CA ALA A 27 22.89 0.95 12.15
C ALA A 27 21.36 0.89 12.26
N ALA A 28 20.76 -0.31 12.14
CA ALA A 28 19.35 -0.51 12.37
C ALA A 28 18.96 -0.26 13.84
N GLN A 29 19.80 -0.70 14.79
CA GLN A 29 19.55 -0.50 16.22
C GLN A 29 19.50 0.99 16.60
N ASP A 30 20.40 1.82 16.05
CA ASP A 30 20.40 3.26 16.30
C ASP A 30 19.10 3.95 15.81
N GLN A 31 18.55 3.53 14.68
CA GLN A 31 17.28 4.05 14.18
C GLN A 31 16.09 3.66 15.08
N LEU A 32 16.14 2.46 15.68
CA LEU A 32 15.12 1.99 16.60
C LEU A 32 15.13 2.71 17.95
N THR A 33 16.24 3.32 18.35
CA THR A 33 16.39 4.05 19.61
C THR A 33 16.33 5.57 19.45
N ALA A 34 16.44 6.09 18.23
CA ALA A 34 16.35 7.53 17.96
C ALA A 34 14.99 8.08 18.41
N PRO A 35 14.92 9.27 19.04
CA PRO A 35 13.66 9.87 19.46
C PRO A 35 12.73 10.11 18.28
N VAL A 36 11.50 9.60 18.36
CA VAL A 36 10.40 9.88 17.44
C VAL A 36 9.30 10.57 18.22
N PRO A 37 8.89 11.80 17.85
CA PRO A 37 7.78 12.46 18.52
C PRO A 37 6.48 11.66 18.37
N ALA A 38 5.74 11.51 19.45
CA ALA A 38 4.49 10.73 19.46
C ALA A 38 3.40 11.34 18.55
N LEU A 39 3.39 12.68 18.39
CA LEU A 39 2.49 13.44 17.50
C LEU A 39 1.00 13.08 17.66
N GLY A 40 0.61 12.56 18.83
CA GLY A 40 -0.75 12.11 19.13
C GLY A 40 -0.92 10.61 19.33
N ALA A 41 0.10 9.78 19.01
CA ALA A 41 0.11 8.36 19.35
C ALA A 41 0.28 8.09 20.87
N ASP A 42 0.58 9.11 21.65
CA ASP A 42 0.68 9.11 23.13
C ASP A 42 -0.65 9.32 23.84
N ALA A 43 -1.76 9.07 23.18
CA ALA A 43 -3.08 9.08 23.81
C ALA A 43 -3.09 8.13 25.02
N ARG A 44 -3.71 8.60 26.13
CA ARG A 44 -3.69 7.87 27.41
C ARG A 44 -4.95 7.02 27.62
N SER A 45 -5.93 7.17 26.74
CA SER A 45 -7.17 6.41 26.76
C SER A 45 -7.70 6.19 25.35
N LEU A 46 -8.58 5.21 25.21
CA LEU A 46 -9.26 4.92 23.94
C LEU A 46 -10.10 6.11 23.47
N ASP A 47 -10.83 6.76 24.37
CA ASP A 47 -11.67 7.94 24.06
C ASP A 47 -10.81 9.10 23.55
N GLU A 48 -9.65 9.32 24.16
CA GLU A 48 -8.71 10.33 23.69
C GLU A 48 -8.18 10.02 22.30
N TRP A 49 -7.81 8.77 22.01
CA TRP A 49 -7.39 8.35 20.70
C TRP A 49 -8.50 8.50 19.65
N GLN A 50 -9.71 8.04 19.97
CA GLN A 50 -10.87 8.15 19.08
C GLN A 50 -11.19 9.61 18.74
N SER A 51 -11.03 10.52 19.70
CA SER A 51 -11.18 11.96 19.47
C SER A 51 -10.08 12.55 18.59
N ARG A 52 -8.83 12.08 18.71
CA ARG A 52 -7.66 12.59 17.95
C ARG A 52 -7.58 12.03 16.53
N ARG A 53 -7.97 10.75 16.33
CA ARG A 53 -7.79 10.03 15.04
C ARG A 53 -8.33 10.78 13.83
N PRO A 54 -9.55 11.35 13.82
CA PRO A 54 -10.06 12.11 12.68
C PRO A 54 -9.18 13.30 12.30
N GLY A 55 -8.67 14.03 13.29
CA GLY A 55 -7.75 15.14 13.08
C GLY A 55 -6.40 14.68 12.52
N ILE A 56 -5.88 13.54 12.96
CA ILE A 56 -4.65 12.96 12.43
C ILE A 56 -4.83 12.59 10.95
N VAL A 57 -5.92 11.93 10.59
CA VAL A 57 -6.24 11.60 9.19
C VAL A 57 -6.38 12.87 8.34
N GLU A 58 -6.97 13.92 8.91
CA GLU A 58 -7.12 15.21 8.24
C GLU A 58 -5.78 15.90 8.01
N LEU A 59 -4.83 15.83 8.94
CA LEU A 59 -3.47 16.32 8.74
C LEU A 59 -2.76 15.58 7.59
N PHE A 60 -2.95 14.27 7.45
CA PHE A 60 -2.43 13.54 6.27
C PHE A 60 -3.08 14.02 4.97
N ARG A 61 -4.37 14.35 4.97
CA ARG A 61 -5.04 14.92 3.79
C ARG A 61 -4.46 16.27 3.44
N GLU A 62 -4.32 17.15 4.42
CA GLU A 62 -3.85 18.52 4.18
C GLU A 62 -2.39 18.57 3.77
N HIS A 63 -1.53 17.78 4.42
CA HIS A 63 -0.09 17.96 4.34
C HIS A 63 0.62 16.92 3.47
N VAL A 64 0.01 15.76 3.20
CA VAL A 64 0.71 14.64 2.54
C VAL A 64 -0.01 14.15 1.29
N TYR A 65 -1.14 13.45 1.43
CA TYR A 65 -1.77 12.76 0.30
C TYR A 65 -2.76 13.62 -0.50
N GLY A 66 -3.26 14.67 0.12
CA GLY A 66 -4.26 15.58 -0.43
C GLY A 66 -5.69 15.13 -0.19
N ARG A 67 -6.62 16.09 -0.30
CA ARG A 67 -8.07 15.89 -0.17
C ARG A 67 -8.65 15.40 -1.47
N SER A 68 -9.33 14.26 -1.45
CA SER A 68 -10.15 13.82 -2.58
C SER A 68 -11.38 14.74 -2.71
N PRO A 69 -11.67 15.25 -3.90
CA PRO A 69 -12.84 16.10 -4.12
C PRO A 69 -14.15 15.31 -4.16
N VAL A 70 -14.07 13.99 -4.25
CA VAL A 70 -15.21 13.09 -4.40
C VAL A 70 -15.05 11.83 -3.54
N GLY A 71 -16.13 11.43 -2.89
CA GLY A 71 -16.25 10.12 -2.22
C GLY A 71 -16.59 9.00 -3.20
N ARG A 72 -17.65 8.25 -2.91
CA ARG A 72 -18.26 7.31 -3.84
C ARG A 72 -19.16 8.09 -4.81
N PRO A 73 -18.88 8.09 -6.14
CA PRO A 73 -19.72 8.84 -7.09
C PRO A 73 -21.07 8.16 -7.27
N ASP A 74 -22.13 8.93 -7.47
CA ASP A 74 -23.47 8.41 -7.81
C ASP A 74 -23.47 7.70 -9.18
N SER A 75 -22.56 8.11 -10.06
CA SER A 75 -22.35 7.51 -11.38
C SER A 75 -21.62 6.18 -11.36
N LEU A 76 -21.16 5.70 -10.19
CA LEU A 76 -20.41 4.44 -10.07
C LEU A 76 -21.25 3.26 -10.56
N ARG A 77 -20.69 2.48 -11.49
CA ARG A 77 -21.31 1.28 -12.07
C ARG A 77 -20.34 0.13 -12.06
N PHE A 78 -20.90 -1.07 -11.90
CA PHE A 78 -20.16 -2.33 -11.96
C PHE A 78 -20.72 -3.18 -13.09
N GLU A 79 -19.85 -3.62 -13.96
CA GLU A 79 -20.16 -4.48 -15.09
C GLU A 79 -19.37 -5.79 -14.94
N PRO A 80 -19.88 -6.75 -14.13
CA PRO A 80 -19.25 -8.04 -13.98
C PRO A 80 -19.44 -8.89 -15.23
N GLY A 81 -18.36 -9.40 -15.78
CA GLY A 81 -18.39 -10.39 -16.85
C GLY A 81 -18.78 -11.78 -16.35
N GLU A 82 -18.73 -12.75 -17.24
CA GLU A 82 -19.01 -14.16 -16.94
C GLU A 82 -18.02 -14.73 -15.89
N LEU A 83 -18.54 -15.56 -15.01
CA LEU A 83 -17.74 -16.36 -14.09
C LEU A 83 -17.30 -17.65 -14.79
N ALA A 84 -16.03 -17.75 -15.13
CA ALA A 84 -15.46 -18.87 -15.88
C ALA A 84 -14.45 -19.67 -15.05
N PRO A 85 -14.24 -20.96 -15.34
CA PRO A 85 -13.13 -21.74 -14.78
C PRO A 85 -11.77 -21.10 -15.13
N ALA A 86 -10.81 -21.23 -14.21
CA ALA A 86 -9.44 -20.78 -14.36
C ALA A 86 -8.49 -21.78 -13.71
N PHE A 87 -7.20 -21.77 -14.11
CA PHE A 87 -6.16 -22.67 -13.58
C PHE A 87 -6.61 -24.14 -13.59
N ASP A 88 -7.08 -24.64 -14.74
CA ASP A 88 -7.57 -26.03 -14.93
C ASP A 88 -8.66 -26.42 -13.92
N GLY A 89 -9.56 -25.48 -13.57
CA GLY A 89 -10.65 -25.70 -12.64
C GLY A 89 -10.28 -25.51 -11.16
N GLN A 90 -9.03 -25.19 -10.84
CA GLN A 90 -8.59 -24.94 -9.46
C GLN A 90 -9.04 -23.56 -8.94
N ALA A 91 -9.53 -22.70 -9.82
CA ALA A 91 -10.10 -21.40 -9.51
C ALA A 91 -11.28 -21.08 -10.45
N ARG A 92 -12.03 -20.03 -10.10
CA ARG A 92 -12.98 -19.37 -10.98
C ARG A 92 -12.53 -17.93 -11.19
N ARG A 93 -12.73 -17.39 -12.39
CA ARG A 93 -12.32 -16.02 -12.74
C ARG A 93 -13.52 -15.20 -13.19
N ARG A 94 -13.52 -13.92 -12.83
CA ARG A 94 -14.42 -12.89 -13.36
C ARG A 94 -13.62 -11.63 -13.68
N GLN A 95 -13.82 -11.07 -14.85
CA GLN A 95 -13.39 -9.71 -15.17
C GLN A 95 -14.52 -8.75 -14.83
N VAL A 96 -14.18 -7.59 -14.29
CA VAL A 96 -15.15 -6.57 -13.91
C VAL A 96 -14.70 -5.22 -14.43
N ARG A 97 -15.59 -4.50 -15.08
CA ARG A 97 -15.40 -3.08 -15.36
C ARG A 97 -16.08 -2.27 -14.25
N ILE A 98 -15.32 -1.44 -13.57
CA ILE A 98 -15.81 -0.45 -12.61
C ILE A 98 -15.72 0.89 -13.32
N SER A 99 -16.84 1.53 -13.66
CA SER A 99 -16.86 2.82 -14.36
C SER A 99 -17.49 3.92 -13.51
N TYR A 100 -17.06 5.15 -13.78
CA TYR A 100 -17.56 6.36 -13.11
C TYR A 100 -17.41 7.57 -14.04
N ARG A 101 -18.27 8.58 -13.87
CA ARG A 101 -18.36 9.75 -14.75
C ARG A 101 -18.18 11.05 -14.00
N GLY A 102 -17.58 12.02 -14.68
CA GLY A 102 -17.54 13.42 -14.30
C GLY A 102 -18.84 14.17 -14.60
N ALA A 103 -18.85 15.45 -14.32
CA ALA A 103 -20.02 16.32 -14.52
C ALA A 103 -20.38 16.54 -16.01
N ASP A 104 -19.42 16.38 -16.92
CA ASP A 104 -19.54 16.51 -18.37
C ASP A 104 -19.79 15.18 -19.10
N ASP A 105 -20.21 14.14 -18.36
CA ASP A 105 -20.37 12.77 -18.85
C ASP A 105 -19.09 12.07 -19.35
N ALA A 106 -17.93 12.70 -19.22
CA ALA A 106 -16.66 12.02 -19.44
C ALA A 106 -16.52 10.85 -18.49
N GLU A 107 -16.05 9.71 -19.01
CA GLU A 107 -15.98 8.44 -18.26
C GLU A 107 -14.54 7.98 -18.06
N ASN A 108 -14.26 7.44 -16.90
CA ASN A 108 -13.06 6.65 -16.61
C ASN A 108 -13.48 5.36 -15.88
N GLY A 109 -12.53 4.45 -15.63
CA GLY A 109 -12.86 3.24 -14.88
C GLY A 109 -11.68 2.29 -14.71
N ILE A 110 -11.92 1.30 -13.86
CA ILE A 110 -10.93 0.31 -13.42
C ILE A 110 -11.28 -1.04 -14.07
N ASN A 111 -10.28 -1.71 -14.64
CA ASN A 111 -10.38 -3.09 -15.08
C ASN A 111 -9.88 -4.00 -13.95
N LEU A 112 -10.81 -4.72 -13.36
CA LEU A 112 -10.55 -5.59 -12.21
C LEU A 112 -10.57 -7.05 -12.64
N ALA A 113 -9.53 -7.82 -12.30
CA ALA A 113 -9.53 -9.27 -12.41
C ALA A 113 -9.77 -9.86 -11.02
N CYS A 114 -10.82 -10.68 -10.90
CA CYS A 114 -11.17 -11.39 -9.67
C CYS A 114 -10.99 -12.90 -9.86
N TYR A 115 -10.40 -13.55 -8.86
CA TYR A 115 -10.27 -15.00 -8.79
C TYR A 115 -10.85 -15.51 -7.47
N TYR A 116 -11.58 -16.57 -7.56
CA TYR A 116 -12.30 -17.17 -6.44
C TYR A 116 -11.90 -18.63 -6.28
N PRO A 117 -11.96 -19.19 -5.07
CA PRO A 117 -11.90 -20.64 -4.85
C PRO A 117 -12.87 -21.42 -5.76
N PRO A 118 -12.66 -22.73 -5.95
CA PRO A 118 -13.60 -23.58 -6.65
C PRO A 118 -15.04 -23.47 -6.13
N GLU A 119 -16.00 -23.90 -6.93
CA GLU A 119 -17.40 -23.88 -6.52
C GLU A 119 -17.63 -24.80 -5.30
N GLY A 120 -18.38 -24.29 -4.33
CA GLY A 120 -18.66 -25.00 -3.08
C GLY A 120 -17.59 -24.83 -1.99
N GLU A 121 -16.41 -24.29 -2.32
CA GLU A 121 -15.40 -24.00 -1.31
C GLU A 121 -15.67 -22.66 -0.60
N PRO A 122 -15.51 -22.59 0.74
CA PRO A 122 -15.73 -21.37 1.49
C PRO A 122 -14.66 -20.32 1.18
N ILE A 123 -15.04 -19.04 1.17
CA ILE A 123 -14.13 -17.91 0.96
C ILE A 123 -13.80 -17.27 2.31
N LYS A 124 -12.55 -17.41 2.76
CA LYS A 124 -12.05 -16.87 4.04
C LYS A 124 -11.96 -15.35 4.07
N GLY A 125 -11.81 -14.71 2.91
CA GLY A 125 -11.62 -13.28 2.73
C GLY A 125 -11.16 -12.99 1.31
N VAL A 126 -10.97 -11.71 0.99
CA VAL A 126 -10.50 -11.26 -0.32
C VAL A 126 -9.27 -10.37 -0.20
N PHE A 127 -8.21 -10.70 -0.93
CA PHE A 127 -7.03 -9.84 -1.08
C PHE A 127 -7.17 -9.00 -2.34
N ILE A 128 -7.19 -7.68 -2.20
CA ILE A 128 -7.16 -6.71 -3.30
C ILE A 128 -5.72 -6.24 -3.47
N LEU A 129 -5.11 -6.50 -4.63
CA LEU A 129 -3.76 -6.05 -4.96
C LEU A 129 -3.81 -4.80 -5.85
N ILE A 130 -3.13 -3.73 -5.41
CA ILE A 130 -2.85 -2.55 -6.22
C ILE A 130 -1.58 -2.82 -7.01
N VAL A 131 -1.71 -3.11 -8.31
CA VAL A 131 -0.59 -3.45 -9.17
C VAL A 131 0.07 -2.18 -9.70
N ASN A 132 1.36 -2.01 -9.35
CA ASN A 132 2.21 -0.88 -9.77
C ASN A 132 3.40 -1.33 -10.64
N ARG A 133 3.30 -2.50 -11.22
CA ARG A 133 4.25 -3.09 -12.18
C ARG A 133 3.58 -3.20 -13.55
N SER A 134 4.01 -4.12 -14.38
CA SER A 134 3.37 -4.35 -15.69
C SER A 134 1.87 -4.66 -15.55
N PRO A 135 1.00 -4.04 -16.34
CA PRO A 135 -0.43 -4.38 -16.35
C PRO A 135 -0.70 -5.83 -16.75
N ARG A 136 0.26 -6.51 -17.39
CA ARG A 136 0.18 -7.93 -17.72
C ARG A 136 0.03 -8.84 -16.50
N ILE A 137 0.47 -8.40 -15.32
CA ILE A 137 0.24 -9.10 -14.06
C ILE A 137 -1.26 -9.33 -13.84
N VAL A 138 -2.09 -8.33 -14.20
CA VAL A 138 -3.55 -8.44 -14.09
C VAL A 138 -4.14 -9.20 -15.28
N THR A 139 -3.71 -8.91 -16.50
CA THR A 139 -4.34 -9.41 -17.72
C THR A 139 -3.87 -10.80 -18.16
N GLU A 140 -2.67 -11.23 -17.74
CA GLU A 140 -2.05 -12.50 -18.14
C GLU A 140 -1.78 -13.44 -16.94
N ALA A 141 -2.47 -13.26 -15.81
CA ALA A 141 -2.20 -13.98 -14.56
C ALA A 141 -2.25 -15.52 -14.69
N GLU A 142 -3.10 -16.05 -15.57
CA GLU A 142 -3.22 -17.48 -15.84
C GLU A 142 -2.13 -18.02 -16.78
N THR A 143 -1.82 -17.24 -17.84
CA THR A 143 -0.90 -17.69 -18.90
C THR A 143 0.56 -17.40 -18.57
N LYS A 144 0.79 -16.40 -17.70
CA LYS A 144 2.12 -16.00 -17.21
C LYS A 144 2.07 -15.73 -15.69
N PRO A 145 1.96 -16.79 -14.87
CA PRO A 145 1.94 -16.64 -13.42
C PRO A 145 3.13 -15.84 -12.91
N SER A 146 2.87 -14.97 -11.95
CA SER A 146 3.86 -14.07 -11.35
C SER A 146 3.94 -14.27 -9.85
N GLU A 147 5.15 -14.21 -9.29
CA GLU A 147 5.32 -14.16 -7.83
C GLU A 147 4.74 -12.87 -7.22
N PHE A 148 4.69 -11.79 -8.02
CA PHE A 148 4.11 -10.53 -7.60
C PHE A 148 2.60 -10.65 -7.28
N TRP A 149 1.88 -11.53 -7.96
CA TRP A 149 0.49 -11.90 -7.70
C TRP A 149 0.28 -13.40 -7.91
N PRO A 150 0.59 -14.24 -6.93
CA PRO A 150 0.52 -15.70 -7.05
C PRO A 150 -0.92 -16.21 -6.84
N VAL A 151 -1.79 -15.92 -7.81
CA VAL A 151 -3.23 -16.21 -7.76
C VAL A 151 -3.53 -17.63 -7.32
N ALA A 152 -2.87 -18.61 -7.94
CA ALA A 152 -3.11 -20.02 -7.63
C ALA A 152 -2.84 -20.36 -6.15
N ASP A 153 -1.75 -19.79 -5.57
CA ASP A 153 -1.42 -20.04 -4.15
C ASP A 153 -2.46 -19.39 -3.22
N ILE A 154 -2.92 -18.18 -3.56
CA ILE A 154 -3.90 -17.44 -2.76
C ILE A 154 -5.23 -18.18 -2.75
N VAL A 155 -5.68 -18.60 -3.93
CA VAL A 155 -6.94 -19.33 -4.10
C VAL A 155 -6.88 -20.70 -3.44
N ALA A 156 -5.78 -21.45 -3.60
CA ALA A 156 -5.58 -22.76 -2.96
C ALA A 156 -5.60 -22.67 -1.42
N ARG A 157 -5.29 -21.48 -0.85
CA ARG A 157 -5.37 -21.22 0.59
C ARG A 157 -6.81 -20.91 1.06
N GLY A 158 -7.78 -20.82 0.15
CA GLY A 158 -9.19 -20.52 0.44
C GLY A 158 -9.53 -19.02 0.44
N TYR A 159 -8.68 -18.17 -0.09
CA TYR A 159 -8.94 -16.75 -0.27
C TYR A 159 -9.36 -16.42 -1.70
N ALA A 160 -10.30 -15.52 -1.87
CA ALA A 160 -10.45 -14.84 -3.14
C ALA A 160 -9.35 -13.78 -3.30
N THR A 161 -9.02 -13.43 -4.53
CA THR A 161 -8.10 -12.33 -4.80
C THR A 161 -8.56 -11.51 -5.99
N ALA A 162 -8.36 -10.21 -5.90
CA ALA A 162 -8.69 -9.28 -6.97
C ALA A 162 -7.49 -8.35 -7.21
N ALA A 163 -7.25 -7.95 -8.45
CA ALA A 163 -6.20 -7.00 -8.76
C ALA A 163 -6.62 -6.03 -9.85
N PHE A 164 -6.13 -4.80 -9.73
CA PHE A 164 -6.26 -3.77 -10.75
C PHE A 164 -4.94 -3.04 -10.92
N HIS A 165 -4.71 -2.48 -12.10
CA HIS A 165 -3.54 -1.67 -12.35
C HIS A 165 -3.82 -0.21 -11.96
N TYR A 166 -2.96 0.39 -11.13
CA TYR A 166 -3.14 1.74 -10.59
C TYR A 166 -3.34 2.81 -11.68
N SER A 167 -2.75 2.63 -12.86
CA SER A 167 -2.90 3.59 -13.97
C SER A 167 -4.30 3.61 -14.60
N ASP A 168 -5.15 2.62 -14.30
CA ASP A 168 -6.56 2.67 -14.70
C ASP A 168 -7.29 3.81 -13.98
N VAL A 169 -6.85 4.16 -12.78
CA VAL A 169 -7.38 5.28 -12.01
C VAL A 169 -6.75 6.59 -12.47
N ALA A 170 -5.42 6.66 -12.48
CA ALA A 170 -4.65 7.83 -12.89
C ALA A 170 -3.25 7.42 -13.37
N PRO A 171 -2.75 8.02 -14.47
CA PRO A 171 -1.40 7.76 -14.95
C PRO A 171 -0.33 8.12 -13.92
N ASP A 172 0.76 7.33 -13.88
CA ASP A 172 1.94 7.63 -13.08
C ASP A 172 2.98 8.36 -13.95
N LYS A 173 2.66 9.59 -14.30
CA LYS A 173 3.47 10.43 -15.19
C LYS A 173 3.55 11.84 -14.66
N LYS A 174 4.77 12.31 -14.35
CA LYS A 174 4.99 13.67 -13.85
C LYS A 174 4.66 14.75 -14.88
N GLU A 175 4.79 14.42 -16.17
CA GLU A 175 4.51 15.31 -17.31
C GLU A 175 3.01 15.49 -17.53
N ASP A 176 2.17 14.63 -16.93
CA ASP A 176 0.72 14.67 -17.05
C ASP A 176 0.09 15.81 -16.22
N ASP A 177 0.82 16.30 -15.23
CA ASP A 177 0.38 17.31 -14.25
C ASP A 177 -1.04 17.07 -13.70
N LEU A 178 -1.37 15.77 -13.53
CA LEU A 178 -2.67 15.30 -13.04
C LEU A 178 -3.87 15.77 -13.91
N GLN A 179 -3.71 15.76 -15.25
CA GLN A 179 -4.74 16.17 -16.21
C GLN A 179 -5.58 14.99 -16.71
N ASN A 180 -5.15 13.73 -16.49
CA ASN A 180 -5.77 12.54 -17.06
C ASN A 180 -6.30 11.58 -15.98
N GLY A 181 -7.03 10.55 -16.42
CA GLY A 181 -7.67 9.60 -15.53
C GLY A 181 -8.73 10.26 -14.66
N VAL A 182 -8.80 9.89 -13.40
CA VAL A 182 -9.77 10.43 -12.44
C VAL A 182 -9.63 11.95 -12.24
N PHE A 183 -8.46 12.51 -12.48
CA PHE A 183 -8.22 13.95 -12.38
C PHE A 183 -8.92 14.77 -13.47
N ALA A 184 -9.04 14.22 -14.67
CA ALA A 184 -9.84 14.85 -15.73
C ALA A 184 -11.33 14.98 -15.34
N LEU A 185 -11.84 14.07 -14.51
CA LEU A 185 -13.24 14.04 -14.10
C LEU A 185 -13.53 14.90 -12.86
N TYR A 186 -12.60 14.91 -11.90
CA TYR A 186 -12.81 15.46 -10.56
C TYR A 186 -11.70 16.40 -10.08
N GLY A 187 -10.73 16.68 -10.93
CA GLY A 187 -9.60 17.53 -10.54
C GLY A 187 -9.99 19.00 -10.45
N PRO A 188 -9.56 19.74 -9.41
CA PRO A 188 -9.54 21.17 -9.48
C PRO A 188 -8.40 21.61 -10.43
N HIS A 189 -8.72 22.48 -11.38
CA HIS A 189 -7.73 23.14 -12.21
C HIS A 189 -7.93 24.67 -12.11
N PRO A 190 -6.95 25.46 -11.60
CA PRO A 190 -5.63 25.02 -11.12
C PRO A 190 -5.70 24.16 -9.84
N ARG A 191 -4.69 23.30 -9.65
CA ARG A 191 -4.59 22.40 -8.51
C ARG A 191 -4.36 23.20 -7.22
N ALA A 192 -5.23 23.01 -6.22
CA ALA A 192 -5.04 23.56 -4.88
C ALA A 192 -3.85 22.89 -4.14
N ASP A 193 -3.25 23.59 -3.20
CA ASP A 193 -2.07 23.12 -2.46
C ASP A 193 -2.33 21.84 -1.66
N ASP A 194 -3.56 21.63 -1.22
CA ASP A 194 -4.03 20.47 -0.47
C ASP A 194 -4.88 19.49 -1.32
N ALA A 195 -4.94 19.69 -2.63
CA ALA A 195 -5.61 18.74 -3.51
C ALA A 195 -4.82 17.43 -3.60
N TRP A 196 -5.53 16.33 -3.76
CA TRP A 196 -4.97 14.99 -3.84
C TRP A 196 -3.91 14.83 -4.94
N GLY A 197 -2.88 14.03 -4.62
CA GLY A 197 -1.92 13.54 -5.60
C GLY A 197 -2.30 12.15 -6.11
N ALA A 198 -1.45 11.59 -6.96
CA ALA A 198 -1.68 10.28 -7.57
C ALA A 198 -1.86 9.16 -6.53
N ILE A 199 -1.10 9.16 -5.43
CA ILE A 199 -1.26 8.19 -4.33
C ILE A 199 -2.68 8.30 -3.72
N GLY A 200 -3.17 9.51 -3.51
CA GLY A 200 -4.54 9.75 -3.02
C GLY A 200 -5.60 9.23 -3.99
N ALA A 201 -5.40 9.47 -5.28
CA ALA A 201 -6.30 9.00 -6.34
C ALA A 201 -6.31 7.47 -6.45
N TRP A 202 -5.14 6.83 -6.40
CA TRP A 202 -5.06 5.35 -6.44
C TRP A 202 -5.68 4.71 -5.20
N ALA A 203 -5.56 5.33 -4.02
CA ALA A 203 -6.24 4.89 -2.79
C ALA A 203 -7.76 5.03 -2.91
N TRP A 204 -8.25 6.11 -3.50
CA TRP A 204 -9.66 6.28 -3.83
C TRP A 204 -10.12 5.16 -4.79
N GLY A 205 -9.33 4.84 -5.82
CA GLY A 205 -9.62 3.73 -6.74
C GLY A 205 -9.72 2.38 -6.03
N ALA A 206 -8.83 2.09 -5.08
CA ALA A 206 -8.89 0.88 -4.26
C ALA A 206 -10.20 0.82 -3.44
N SER A 207 -10.67 1.94 -2.87
CA SER A 207 -11.99 1.99 -2.22
C SER A 207 -13.16 1.73 -3.18
N ARG A 208 -13.04 2.07 -4.47
CA ARG A 208 -14.06 1.71 -5.48
C ARG A 208 -14.09 0.20 -5.75
N VAL A 209 -12.93 -0.46 -5.63
CA VAL A 209 -12.88 -1.94 -5.69
C VAL A 209 -13.53 -2.55 -4.45
N VAL A 210 -13.35 -1.96 -3.26
CA VAL A 210 -14.08 -2.37 -2.05
C VAL A 210 -15.59 -2.22 -2.23
N ASP A 211 -16.05 -1.13 -2.87
CA ASP A 211 -17.48 -0.94 -3.20
C ASP A 211 -18.01 -2.10 -4.07
N TYR A 212 -17.22 -2.59 -5.03
CA TYR A 212 -17.60 -3.75 -5.84
C TYR A 212 -17.67 -5.03 -4.99
N VAL A 213 -16.69 -5.28 -4.16
CA VAL A 213 -16.65 -6.48 -3.28
C VAL A 213 -17.92 -6.59 -2.43
N GLU A 214 -18.45 -5.48 -1.94
CA GLU A 214 -19.70 -5.47 -1.17
C GLU A 214 -20.95 -5.83 -2.00
N THR A 215 -20.87 -5.72 -3.32
CA THR A 215 -21.98 -6.05 -4.24
C THR A 215 -21.85 -7.42 -4.87
N ASP A 216 -20.64 -8.00 -4.94
CA ASP A 216 -20.42 -9.33 -5.52
C ASP A 216 -21.02 -10.42 -4.62
N PRO A 217 -21.98 -11.23 -5.14
CA PRO A 217 -22.66 -12.25 -4.32
C PRO A 217 -21.72 -13.29 -3.69
N LEU A 218 -20.52 -13.50 -4.27
CA LEU A 218 -19.52 -14.44 -3.76
C LEU A 218 -18.61 -13.83 -2.70
N LEU A 219 -18.47 -12.49 -2.69
CA LEU A 219 -17.54 -11.77 -1.81
C LEU A 219 -18.22 -10.96 -0.71
N LYS A 220 -19.52 -10.71 -0.86
CA LYS A 220 -20.29 -9.90 0.08
C LYS A 220 -20.19 -10.43 1.51
N GLY A 221 -19.67 -9.60 2.41
CA GLY A 221 -19.46 -9.96 3.81
C GLY A 221 -18.12 -10.65 4.09
N ALA A 222 -17.32 -10.99 3.07
CA ALA A 222 -15.97 -11.50 3.27
C ALA A 222 -15.04 -10.38 3.79
N PRO A 223 -14.13 -10.68 4.73
CA PRO A 223 -13.12 -9.74 5.17
C PRO A 223 -12.25 -9.25 4.01
N VAL A 224 -12.09 -7.93 3.89
CA VAL A 224 -11.32 -7.29 2.81
C VAL A 224 -9.91 -6.97 3.28
N ALA A 225 -8.91 -7.47 2.55
CA ALA A 225 -7.51 -7.07 2.68
C ALA A 225 -7.09 -6.24 1.46
N VAL A 226 -6.42 -5.10 1.67
CA VAL A 226 -5.82 -4.29 0.59
C VAL A 226 -4.31 -4.37 0.71
N ALA A 227 -3.66 -4.79 -0.36
CA ALA A 227 -2.22 -5.00 -0.44
C ALA A 227 -1.58 -4.17 -1.55
N GLY A 228 -0.35 -3.73 -1.32
CA GLY A 228 0.46 -3.06 -2.33
C GLY A 228 1.94 -3.11 -2.04
N HIS A 229 2.72 -2.96 -3.09
CA HIS A 229 4.17 -2.92 -3.06
C HIS A 229 4.66 -1.51 -3.41
N SER A 230 5.74 -1.03 -2.75
CA SER A 230 6.36 0.24 -3.08
C SER A 230 5.33 1.39 -3.01
N ARG A 231 5.14 2.16 -4.11
CA ARG A 231 4.06 3.17 -4.22
C ARG A 231 2.67 2.58 -3.99
N GLY A 232 2.44 1.33 -4.39
CA GLY A 232 1.21 0.60 -4.08
C GLY A 232 1.03 0.34 -2.58
N GLY A 233 2.13 0.12 -1.84
CA GLY A 233 2.11 -0.01 -0.37
C GLY A 233 1.75 1.30 0.33
N LYS A 234 2.29 2.45 -0.15
CA LYS A 234 1.86 3.79 0.30
C LYS A 234 0.35 3.98 0.07
N THR A 235 -0.10 3.57 -1.13
CA THR A 235 -1.52 3.62 -1.54
C THR A 235 -2.41 2.75 -0.65
N ALA A 236 -1.97 1.51 -0.34
CA ALA A 236 -2.72 0.60 0.53
C ALA A 236 -2.88 1.16 1.95
N LEU A 237 -1.80 1.70 2.55
CA LEU A 237 -1.85 2.35 3.86
C LEU A 237 -2.84 3.51 3.87
N TRP A 238 -2.77 4.38 2.86
CA TRP A 238 -3.67 5.52 2.78
C TRP A 238 -5.13 5.10 2.53
N CYS A 239 -5.36 4.08 1.71
CA CYS A 239 -6.69 3.49 1.53
C CYS A 239 -7.23 2.96 2.87
N GLY A 240 -6.47 2.11 3.58
CA GLY A 240 -6.90 1.54 4.84
C GLY A 240 -7.16 2.59 5.94
N ALA A 241 -6.40 3.68 5.98
CA ALA A 241 -6.60 4.76 6.94
C ALA A 241 -7.93 5.51 6.73
N GLN A 242 -8.42 5.58 5.49
CA GLN A 242 -9.65 6.30 5.13
C GLN A 242 -10.88 5.40 5.01
N ASP A 243 -10.71 4.15 4.59
CA ASP A 243 -11.79 3.19 4.35
C ASP A 243 -11.82 2.13 5.44
N GLU A 244 -12.74 2.28 6.38
CA GLU A 244 -12.85 1.40 7.55
C GLU A 244 -13.36 -0.01 7.23
N ARG A 245 -13.86 -0.25 6.02
CA ARG A 245 -14.25 -1.58 5.51
C ARG A 245 -13.04 -2.48 5.22
N VAL A 246 -11.86 -1.88 5.05
CA VAL A 246 -10.60 -2.62 4.89
C VAL A 246 -10.19 -3.19 6.24
N VAL A 247 -10.33 -4.50 6.41
CA VAL A 247 -10.04 -5.22 7.67
C VAL A 247 -8.55 -5.47 7.87
N LEU A 248 -7.80 -5.68 6.77
CA LEU A 248 -6.36 -5.89 6.79
C LEU A 248 -5.68 -4.99 5.74
N THR A 249 -4.76 -4.16 6.17
CA THR A 249 -3.96 -3.31 5.29
C THR A 249 -2.53 -3.83 5.21
N ILE A 250 -2.05 -4.10 3.99
CA ILE A 250 -0.73 -4.69 3.74
C ILE A 250 0.14 -3.73 2.94
N SER A 251 1.27 -3.35 3.50
CA SER A 251 2.26 -2.46 2.91
C SER A 251 3.61 -3.16 2.78
N ASN A 252 4.02 -3.45 1.55
CA ASN A 252 5.28 -4.12 1.27
C ASN A 252 6.30 -3.13 0.70
N ASN A 253 7.49 -3.04 1.33
CA ASN A 253 8.62 -2.21 0.89
C ASN A 253 8.19 -0.80 0.48
N SER A 254 7.39 -0.14 1.28
CA SER A 254 6.76 1.12 0.90
C SER A 254 7.61 2.37 1.17
N GLY A 255 8.57 2.27 2.08
CA GLY A 255 9.54 3.34 2.36
C GLY A 255 8.92 4.63 2.87
N THR A 256 9.65 5.73 2.67
CA THR A 256 9.23 7.09 3.06
C THR A 256 7.86 7.44 2.46
N THR A 257 7.01 8.06 3.27
CA THR A 257 5.60 8.36 2.93
C THR A 257 4.76 7.08 2.68
N GLY A 258 5.31 5.92 3.00
CA GLY A 258 4.64 4.65 3.15
C GLY A 258 4.67 4.25 4.61
N ALA A 259 5.39 3.18 4.97
CA ALA A 259 5.54 2.75 6.36
C ALA A 259 6.76 3.36 7.07
N ALA A 260 7.81 3.82 6.35
CA ALA A 260 9.03 4.30 6.98
C ALA A 260 8.85 5.65 7.67
N VAL A 261 9.16 5.72 8.98
CA VAL A 261 9.17 6.98 9.76
C VAL A 261 10.16 7.96 9.13
N ALA A 262 9.66 9.06 8.59
CA ALA A 262 10.47 9.99 7.79
C ALA A 262 11.58 10.67 8.60
N ARG A 263 11.34 10.96 9.89
CA ARG A 263 12.30 11.64 10.78
C ARG A 263 13.55 10.82 11.09
N VAL A 264 13.49 9.51 11.00
CA VAL A 264 14.62 8.61 11.28
C VAL A 264 15.06 7.81 10.07
N SER A 265 14.36 7.93 8.95
CA SER A 265 14.70 7.20 7.72
C SER A 265 16.07 7.62 7.18
N ARG A 266 16.84 6.61 6.78
CA ARG A 266 18.11 6.73 6.05
C ARG A 266 17.98 6.37 4.58
N GLY A 267 16.77 5.99 4.15
CA GLY A 267 16.44 5.65 2.78
C GLY A 267 16.07 6.86 1.92
N GLU A 268 14.95 6.76 1.22
CA GLU A 268 14.41 7.86 0.42
C GLU A 268 14.01 9.04 1.32
N THR A 269 14.33 10.27 0.92
CA THR A 269 13.95 11.48 1.67
C THR A 269 12.66 12.09 1.10
N ILE A 270 11.98 12.95 1.90
CA ILE A 270 10.83 13.74 1.44
C ILE A 270 11.21 14.59 0.23
N THR A 271 12.38 15.22 0.26
CA THR A 271 12.90 16.04 -0.85
C THR A 271 13.07 15.23 -2.12
N ARG A 272 13.67 14.02 -2.00
CA ARG A 272 13.88 13.15 -3.15
C ARG A 272 12.56 12.71 -3.77
N ILE A 273 11.63 12.24 -2.96
CA ILE A 273 10.34 11.74 -3.48
C ILE A 273 9.52 12.86 -4.14
N ASN A 274 9.50 14.06 -3.56
CA ASN A 274 8.83 15.21 -4.14
C ASN A 274 9.48 15.72 -5.43
N THR A 275 10.80 15.51 -5.58
CA THR A 275 11.55 15.92 -6.80
C THR A 275 11.36 14.90 -7.92
N VAL A 276 11.46 13.61 -7.60
CA VAL A 276 11.35 12.55 -8.60
C VAL A 276 9.91 12.30 -9.03
N PHE A 277 8.97 12.41 -8.08
CA PHE A 277 7.55 12.13 -8.28
C PHE A 277 6.67 13.30 -7.81
N PRO A 278 6.78 14.48 -8.44
CA PRO A 278 6.11 15.71 -7.99
C PRO A 278 4.58 15.63 -8.03
N HIS A 279 4.02 14.64 -8.71
CA HIS A 279 2.60 14.39 -8.87
C HIS A 279 1.99 13.44 -7.83
N TRP A 280 2.82 12.78 -6.99
CA TRP A 280 2.31 11.74 -6.08
C TRP A 280 1.52 12.29 -4.88
N PHE A 281 1.90 13.46 -4.36
CA PHE A 281 1.39 14.01 -3.12
C PHE A 281 0.75 15.39 -3.30
N ALA A 282 0.11 15.91 -2.25
CA ALA A 282 -0.33 17.29 -2.18
C ALA A 282 0.84 18.27 -2.38
N LEU A 283 0.60 19.45 -2.94
CA LEU A 283 1.65 20.46 -3.10
C LEU A 283 2.17 20.95 -1.74
N ASN A 284 1.32 20.93 -0.71
CA ASN A 284 1.70 21.22 0.68
C ASN A 284 2.85 20.34 1.18
N TYR A 285 2.96 19.07 0.70
CA TYR A 285 4.00 18.16 1.15
C TYR A 285 5.41 18.67 0.82
N ARG A 286 5.57 19.48 -0.24
CA ARG A 286 6.85 20.09 -0.62
C ARG A 286 7.40 21.07 0.42
N ARG A 287 6.56 21.59 1.33
CA ARG A 287 6.97 22.47 2.44
C ARG A 287 7.89 21.77 3.44
N TYR A 288 7.91 20.44 3.41
CA TYR A 288 8.69 19.60 4.33
C TYR A 288 9.96 19.03 3.69
N ASN A 289 10.30 19.46 2.47
CA ASN A 289 11.59 19.16 1.86
C ASN A 289 12.71 19.62 2.79
N ASP A 290 13.68 18.71 3.06
CA ASP A 290 14.81 18.90 3.98
C ASP A 290 14.44 19.32 5.42
N ARG A 291 13.15 19.23 5.78
CA ARG A 291 12.63 19.57 7.12
C ARG A 291 11.58 18.56 7.59
N PRO A 292 11.89 17.26 7.64
CA PRO A 292 10.92 16.23 8.06
C PRO A 292 10.39 16.47 9.48
N GLU A 293 11.18 17.15 10.34
CA GLU A 293 10.78 17.52 11.71
C GLU A 293 9.62 18.52 11.75
N ALA A 294 9.43 19.33 10.71
CA ALA A 294 8.37 20.32 10.62
C ALA A 294 7.00 19.70 10.19
N LEU A 295 7.01 18.47 9.67
CA LEU A 295 5.78 17.78 9.29
C LEU A 295 4.93 17.48 10.54
N PRO A 296 3.63 17.85 10.58
CA PRO A 296 2.79 17.65 11.76
C PRO A 296 2.40 16.19 12.03
N VAL A 297 2.72 15.27 11.12
CA VAL A 297 2.49 13.84 11.21
C VAL A 297 3.77 13.06 10.88
N ASP A 298 3.76 11.73 11.14
CA ASP A 298 4.75 10.81 10.58
C ASP A 298 4.12 9.42 10.44
N GLN A 299 4.78 8.50 9.76
CA GLN A 299 4.18 7.27 9.24
C GLN A 299 3.69 6.30 10.31
N HIS A 300 4.22 6.36 11.54
CA HIS A 300 3.67 5.61 12.67
C HIS A 300 2.22 5.99 12.98
N LEU A 301 1.84 7.26 12.78
CA LEU A 301 0.44 7.69 12.93
C LEU A 301 -0.46 7.13 11.84
N LEU A 302 0.08 6.92 10.62
CA LEU A 302 -0.67 6.30 9.55
C LEU A 302 -0.99 4.82 9.88
N VAL A 303 0.00 4.09 10.44
CA VAL A 303 -0.18 2.72 10.92
C VAL A 303 -1.13 2.70 12.14
N ALA A 304 -0.96 3.63 13.08
CA ALA A 304 -1.85 3.77 14.25
C ALA A 304 -3.31 4.06 13.86
N ALA A 305 -3.53 4.83 12.78
CA ALA A 305 -4.87 5.14 12.29
C ALA A 305 -5.65 3.92 11.76
N LEU A 306 -4.97 2.80 11.54
CA LEU A 306 -5.61 1.53 11.17
C LEU A 306 -6.24 0.82 12.38
N ALA A 307 -5.80 1.10 13.61
CA ALA A 307 -6.28 0.43 14.82
C ALA A 307 -7.82 0.59 15.00
N PRO A 308 -8.51 -0.44 15.47
CA PRO A 308 -8.02 -1.77 15.90
C PRO A 308 -7.92 -2.82 14.77
N ARG A 309 -8.09 -2.42 13.50
CA ARG A 309 -8.01 -3.29 12.32
C ARG A 309 -6.58 -3.77 12.12
N LEU A 310 -6.42 -4.81 11.32
CA LEU A 310 -5.14 -5.44 11.08
C LEU A 310 -4.26 -4.59 10.17
N ALA A 311 -2.97 -4.46 10.52
CA ALA A 311 -1.94 -3.86 9.71
C ALA A 311 -0.83 -4.87 9.47
N TYR A 312 -0.26 -4.89 8.28
CA TYR A 312 0.92 -5.68 7.96
C TYR A 312 1.94 -4.87 7.19
N VAL A 313 3.15 -4.80 7.70
CA VAL A 313 4.28 -4.17 7.02
C VAL A 313 5.32 -5.23 6.70
N SER A 314 5.90 -5.19 5.52
CA SER A 314 6.97 -6.11 5.15
C SER A 314 8.10 -5.42 4.42
N SER A 315 9.30 -5.87 4.72
CA SER A 315 10.53 -5.27 4.20
C SER A 315 11.48 -6.34 3.70
N ALA A 316 12.37 -5.94 2.79
CA ALA A 316 13.48 -6.75 2.33
C ALA A 316 14.79 -6.16 2.84
N VAL A 317 15.69 -6.99 3.36
CA VAL A 317 16.89 -6.53 4.07
C VAL A 317 17.87 -5.74 3.20
N GLU A 318 17.85 -5.99 1.88
CA GLU A 318 18.72 -5.30 0.91
C GLU A 318 18.06 -4.06 0.32
N ASP A 319 16.81 -3.76 0.69
CA ASP A 319 16.09 -2.57 0.22
C ASP A 319 16.42 -1.34 1.08
N ALA A 320 17.65 -0.88 0.99
CA ALA A 320 18.09 0.32 1.71
C ALA A 320 17.28 1.58 1.34
N HIS A 321 16.65 1.59 0.14
CA HIS A 321 15.83 2.72 -0.29
C HIS A 321 14.51 2.81 0.49
N ALA A 322 13.87 1.67 0.77
CA ALA A 322 12.66 1.63 1.60
C ALA A 322 12.97 1.78 3.10
N ASP A 323 14.18 1.46 3.53
CA ASP A 323 14.64 1.53 4.92
C ASP A 323 13.83 0.61 5.87
N PRO A 324 14.15 -0.70 5.89
CA PRO A 324 13.45 -1.68 6.72
C PRO A 324 13.38 -1.33 8.21
N ALA A 325 14.41 -0.68 8.76
CA ALA A 325 14.44 -0.29 10.16
C ALA A 325 13.45 0.82 10.47
N ALA A 326 13.33 1.82 9.57
CA ALA A 326 12.35 2.89 9.69
C ALA A 326 10.91 2.40 9.45
N GLU A 327 10.69 1.40 8.56
CA GLU A 327 9.39 0.76 8.39
C GLU A 327 8.97 -0.04 9.64
N PHE A 328 9.87 -0.81 10.23
CA PHE A 328 9.61 -1.52 11.48
C PHE A 328 9.36 -0.55 12.64
N ARG A 329 10.12 0.55 12.69
CA ARG A 329 9.93 1.59 13.70
C ARG A 329 8.50 2.12 13.72
N ALA A 330 7.87 2.34 12.59
CA ALA A 330 6.48 2.78 12.55
C ALA A 330 5.53 1.77 13.20
N CYS A 331 5.78 0.47 13.03
CA CYS A 331 5.00 -0.58 13.68
C CYS A 331 5.15 -0.53 15.21
N VAL A 332 6.36 -0.30 15.70
CA VAL A 332 6.66 -0.18 17.14
C VAL A 332 5.96 1.05 17.73
N GLU A 333 6.12 2.21 17.10
CA GLU A 333 5.53 3.47 17.58
C GLU A 333 4.00 3.52 17.47
N ALA A 334 3.40 2.75 16.57
CA ALA A 334 1.95 2.59 16.48
C ALA A 334 1.36 1.63 17.52
N SER A 335 2.18 0.74 18.11
CA SER A 335 1.73 -0.33 19.00
C SER A 335 0.95 0.15 20.24
N PRO A 336 1.33 1.25 20.92
CA PRO A 336 0.58 1.75 22.06
C PRO A 336 -0.89 2.03 21.74
N VAL A 337 -1.21 2.49 20.53
CA VAL A 337 -2.59 2.74 20.10
C VAL A 337 -3.39 1.44 20.01
N TYR A 338 -2.79 0.37 19.52
CA TYR A 338 -3.43 -0.96 19.51
C TYR A 338 -3.67 -1.47 20.93
N GLU A 339 -2.75 -1.19 21.87
CA GLU A 339 -2.87 -1.55 23.26
C GLU A 339 -4.05 -0.84 23.96
N LEU A 340 -4.36 0.42 23.60
CA LEU A 340 -5.57 1.11 24.04
C LEU A 340 -6.86 0.39 23.63
N HIS A 341 -6.83 -0.31 22.49
CA HIS A 341 -7.94 -1.15 22.04
C HIS A 341 -7.96 -2.56 22.66
N GLY A 342 -7.07 -2.86 23.60
CA GLY A 342 -6.95 -4.19 24.23
C GLY A 342 -6.24 -5.22 23.33
N HIS A 343 -5.52 -4.78 22.31
CA HIS A 343 -4.81 -5.66 21.37
C HIS A 343 -3.30 -5.41 21.41
N ALA A 344 -2.52 -6.47 21.28
CA ALA A 344 -1.08 -6.30 21.09
C ALA A 344 -0.79 -5.63 19.72
N GLY A 345 0.16 -4.69 19.68
CA GLY A 345 0.75 -4.19 18.46
C GLY A 345 1.75 -5.18 17.85
N VAL A 346 2.90 -4.73 17.35
CA VAL A 346 3.96 -5.63 16.87
C VAL A 346 4.72 -6.23 18.07
N LYS A 347 4.87 -7.56 18.11
CA LYS A 347 5.60 -8.26 19.20
C LYS A 347 6.50 -9.38 18.65
N PRO A 348 7.69 -9.52 19.22
CA PRO A 348 8.38 -8.55 20.08
C PRO A 348 8.74 -7.26 19.34
N ALA A 349 8.96 -6.16 20.07
CA ALA A 349 9.32 -4.86 19.51
C ALA A 349 10.81 -4.74 19.13
N THR A 350 11.54 -5.83 19.14
CA THR A 350 12.94 -5.92 18.66
C THR A 350 12.97 -6.16 17.15
N PHE A 351 13.88 -5.49 16.46
CA PHE A 351 14.05 -5.68 15.03
C PHE A 351 14.28 -7.16 14.70
N PRO A 352 13.51 -7.75 13.78
CA PRO A 352 13.62 -9.18 13.50
C PRO A 352 14.89 -9.53 12.74
N ALA A 353 15.37 -10.76 12.92
CA ALA A 353 16.36 -11.33 12.02
C ALA A 353 15.75 -11.58 10.63
N VAL A 354 16.62 -11.67 9.60
CA VAL A 354 16.20 -11.99 8.24
C VAL A 354 15.50 -13.35 8.21
N GLY A 355 14.33 -13.41 7.61
CA GLY A 355 13.47 -14.60 7.56
C GLY A 355 12.46 -14.69 8.71
N GLU A 356 12.60 -13.88 9.75
CA GLU A 356 11.63 -13.87 10.85
C GLU A 356 10.36 -13.07 10.51
N ALA A 357 9.23 -13.51 11.11
CA ALA A 357 7.96 -12.81 11.07
C ALA A 357 7.43 -12.55 12.49
N ARG A 358 6.66 -11.49 12.64
CA ARG A 358 5.93 -11.07 13.84
C ARG A 358 4.44 -11.14 13.53
N HIS A 359 3.75 -12.14 14.07
CA HIS A 359 2.33 -12.41 13.78
C HIS A 359 1.46 -12.44 15.05
N GLU A 360 2.04 -12.19 16.24
CA GLU A 360 1.33 -12.37 17.53
C GLU A 360 0.33 -11.26 17.80
N GLY A 361 0.62 -10.04 17.36
CA GLY A 361 -0.23 -8.87 17.55
C GLY A 361 -1.07 -8.56 16.32
N ARG A 362 -1.83 -7.46 16.38
CA ARG A 362 -2.62 -6.95 15.24
C ARG A 362 -1.80 -6.12 14.26
N ILE A 363 -0.56 -5.82 14.56
CA ILE A 363 0.43 -5.35 13.60
C ILE A 363 1.35 -6.52 13.28
N GLY A 364 1.28 -7.02 12.04
CA GLY A 364 2.21 -8.01 11.50
C GLY A 364 3.43 -7.34 10.88
N TYR A 365 4.57 -8.03 10.95
CA TYR A 365 5.78 -7.59 10.26
C TYR A 365 6.63 -8.80 9.86
N HIS A 366 7.33 -8.73 8.73
CA HIS A 366 8.43 -9.65 8.43
C HIS A 366 9.56 -8.95 7.68
N LEU A 367 10.77 -9.49 7.87
CA LEU A 367 11.97 -9.07 7.17
C LEU A 367 12.48 -10.25 6.33
N ARG A 368 12.39 -10.16 4.99
CA ARG A 368 12.88 -11.21 4.11
C ARG A 368 14.27 -10.90 3.55
N PRO A 369 15.01 -11.91 3.01
CA PRO A 369 16.20 -11.66 2.20
C PRO A 369 15.85 -10.97 0.87
N GLY A 370 16.88 -10.46 0.16
CA GLY A 370 16.77 -9.86 -1.17
C GLY A 370 16.36 -8.38 -1.15
N GLY A 371 16.07 -7.84 -2.32
CA GLY A 371 15.85 -6.42 -2.59
C GLY A 371 14.39 -6.05 -2.78
N HIS A 372 14.18 -4.91 -3.45
CA HIS A 372 12.88 -4.24 -3.65
C HIS A 372 11.94 -5.00 -4.57
N ASP A 373 11.14 -5.90 -4.02
CA ASP A 373 10.13 -6.68 -4.76
C ASP A 373 8.96 -7.13 -3.88
N LEU A 374 7.93 -7.72 -4.50
CA LEU A 374 6.86 -8.46 -3.84
C LEU A 374 6.90 -9.89 -4.38
N LEU A 375 7.17 -10.83 -3.49
CA LEU A 375 7.44 -12.22 -3.84
C LEU A 375 6.39 -13.17 -3.27
N ARG A 376 6.38 -14.41 -3.76
CA ARG A 376 5.54 -15.48 -3.23
C ARG A 376 5.73 -15.71 -1.73
N GLU A 377 6.94 -15.49 -1.21
CA GLU A 377 7.22 -15.58 0.23
C GLU A 377 6.44 -14.53 1.02
N ASP A 378 6.39 -13.28 0.55
CA ASP A 378 5.62 -12.20 1.18
C ASP A 378 4.15 -12.61 1.29
N TRP A 379 3.57 -13.13 0.20
CA TRP A 379 2.19 -13.60 0.17
C TRP A 379 1.90 -14.75 1.15
N ARG A 380 2.83 -15.68 1.33
CA ARG A 380 2.67 -16.73 2.35
C ARG A 380 2.56 -16.11 3.74
N ARG A 381 3.44 -15.15 4.07
CA ARG A 381 3.41 -14.45 5.36
C ARG A 381 2.13 -13.64 5.56
N PHE A 382 1.62 -13.00 4.50
CA PHE A 382 0.34 -12.28 4.57
C PHE A 382 -0.83 -13.23 4.84
N MET A 383 -0.87 -14.37 4.17
CA MET A 383 -1.89 -15.38 4.40
C MET A 383 -1.76 -16.06 5.77
N ASP A 384 -0.54 -16.34 6.25
CA ASP A 384 -0.30 -16.88 7.60
C ASP A 384 -0.84 -15.91 8.67
N PHE A 385 -0.63 -14.62 8.48
CA PHE A 385 -1.17 -13.59 9.36
C PHE A 385 -2.70 -13.50 9.27
N ALA A 386 -3.25 -13.54 8.06
CA ALA A 386 -4.69 -13.52 7.84
C ALA A 386 -5.38 -14.75 8.45
N ASP A 387 -4.84 -15.96 8.25
CA ASP A 387 -5.37 -17.19 8.86
C ASP A 387 -5.40 -17.14 10.39
N ARG A 388 -4.47 -16.41 11.00
CA ARG A 388 -4.38 -16.28 12.45
C ARG A 388 -5.40 -15.30 13.02
N HIS A 389 -5.73 -14.24 12.31
CA HIS A 389 -6.45 -13.08 12.84
C HIS A 389 -7.84 -12.84 12.25
N LEU A 390 -8.09 -13.32 11.03
CA LEU A 390 -9.41 -13.23 10.43
C LEU A 390 -10.32 -14.33 11.00
N PRO A 391 -11.63 -14.07 11.11
CA PRO A 391 -12.57 -15.11 11.53
C PRO A 391 -12.53 -16.28 10.55
N ALA A 392 -12.80 -17.50 11.05
CA ALA A 392 -13.01 -18.64 10.19
C ALA A 392 -14.16 -18.36 9.22
N ALA A 393 -14.04 -18.84 7.99
CA ALA A 393 -15.15 -18.76 7.04
C ALA A 393 -16.35 -19.54 7.59
N ASN A 394 -17.53 -18.91 7.54
CA ASN A 394 -18.79 -19.55 7.92
C ASN A 394 -19.24 -20.56 6.87
#